data_7835a2a63dc2a9c7b1606d44c4052d6b
#
_entry.id   7835a2a63dc2a9c7b1606d44c4052d6b
#
_cell.length_a   1.000
_cell.length_b   1.000
_cell.length_c   1.000
_cell.angle_alpha   90.00
_cell.angle_beta   90.00
_cell.angle_gamma   90.00
#
_symmetry.space_group_name_H-M   'P 1'
#
loop_
_entity.id
_entity.type
_entity.pdbx_description
1 polymer ?
#
loop_
_entity_poly.entity_id
_entity_poly.type
_entity_poly.pdbx_seq_one_letter_code
_entity_poly.pdbx_strand_id
1 'polypeptide(L)'
;MDQQMSYFLPPITNTLPTGNCTLREVYRWITEDKSLETVTNELRAFIREGRVAEYRQLKQRQLPFVTPHGVFSRRKSDALISASGLVVVDIDHLASLEEAEQLRDHLFEDPYLGTRLAFVSPGGLGVKLFIPGDETVRWAMSYIQLLYCLLYTSPSPRDGATSR
;
A
#
# COMPACT_ATOMS: atom_id res chain seq x y z
N MET A 1 -23.14 1.54 2.06
CA MET A 1 -22.60 2.92 1.92
C MET A 1 -21.20 2.79 1.32
N ASP A 2 -20.91 3.57 0.29
CA ASP A 2 -19.56 3.59 -0.27
C ASP A 2 -18.61 4.21 0.76
N GLN A 3 -17.58 3.46 1.12
CA GLN A 3 -16.55 3.89 2.06
C GLN A 3 -15.80 5.08 1.47
N GLN A 4 -16.01 6.27 2.00
CA GLN A 4 -15.36 7.50 1.53
C GLN A 4 -14.14 7.85 2.36
N MET A 5 -13.15 8.42 1.68
CA MET A 5 -11.91 8.91 2.25
C MET A 5 -11.48 10.21 1.56
N SER A 6 -10.71 11.03 2.24
CA SER A 6 -10.18 12.24 1.60
C SER A 6 -9.00 11.91 0.71
N TYR A 7 -8.91 12.60 -0.44
CA TYR A 7 -7.74 12.55 -1.30
C TYR A 7 -7.10 13.94 -1.44
N PHE A 8 -5.81 13.91 -1.74
CA PHE A 8 -4.95 15.09 -1.82
C PHE A 8 -4.12 15.02 -3.09
N LEU A 9 -4.12 16.11 -3.83
CA LEU A 9 -3.16 16.28 -4.93
C LEU A 9 -1.78 16.63 -4.38
N PRO A 10 -0.70 16.29 -5.12
CA PRO A 10 0.65 16.64 -4.70
C PRO A 10 0.83 18.17 -4.59
N PRO A 11 1.85 18.65 -3.88
CA PRO A 11 2.85 17.87 -3.15
C PRO A 11 2.35 17.30 -1.81
N ILE A 12 3.14 16.38 -1.22
CA ILE A 12 2.78 15.74 0.06
C ILE A 12 2.61 16.72 1.23
N THR A 13 3.10 17.94 1.08
CA THR A 13 2.93 19.02 2.06
C THR A 13 1.52 19.60 2.08
N ASN A 14 0.69 19.30 1.10
CA ASN A 14 -0.71 19.73 1.11
C ASN A 14 -1.43 19.13 2.30
N THR A 15 -2.10 19.98 3.06
CA THR A 15 -2.87 19.61 4.25
C THR A 15 -4.38 19.71 4.05
N LEU A 16 -4.81 20.41 3.00
CA LEU A 16 -6.22 20.54 2.66
C LEU A 16 -6.59 19.46 1.63
N PRO A 17 -7.67 18.70 1.87
CA PRO A 17 -8.14 17.72 0.90
C PRO A 17 -8.55 18.41 -0.41
N THR A 18 -8.26 17.77 -1.53
CA THR A 18 -8.77 18.19 -2.85
C THR A 18 -10.23 17.78 -3.00
N GLY A 19 -10.61 16.68 -2.37
CA GLY A 19 -11.97 16.14 -2.37
C GLY A 19 -12.04 14.81 -1.64
N ASN A 20 -13.15 14.10 -1.86
CA ASN A 20 -13.37 12.76 -1.33
C ASN A 20 -13.39 11.76 -2.46
N CYS A 21 -12.96 10.54 -2.17
CA CYS A 21 -12.96 9.42 -3.11
C CYS A 21 -13.39 8.12 -2.43
N THR A 22 -13.72 7.15 -3.26
CA THR A 22 -14.06 5.77 -2.89
C THR A 22 -12.89 4.83 -3.20
N LEU A 23 -12.92 3.61 -2.67
CA LEU A 23 -11.95 2.57 -3.03
C LEU A 23 -11.96 2.26 -4.53
N ARG A 24 -13.12 2.32 -5.18
CA ARG A 24 -13.25 2.10 -6.63
C ARG A 24 -12.50 3.16 -7.44
N GLU A 25 -12.54 4.42 -7.00
CA GLU A 25 -11.79 5.49 -7.65
C GLU A 25 -10.29 5.33 -7.43
N VAL A 26 -9.86 4.98 -6.23
CA VAL A 26 -8.45 4.67 -5.96
C VAL A 26 -7.97 3.51 -6.84
N TYR A 27 -8.76 2.43 -6.98
CA TYR A 27 -8.45 1.31 -7.86
C TYR A 27 -8.28 1.78 -9.32
N ARG A 28 -9.21 2.60 -9.84
CA ARG A 28 -9.13 3.13 -11.20
C ARG A 28 -7.90 3.99 -11.41
N TRP A 29 -7.56 4.86 -10.47
CA TRP A 29 -6.33 5.66 -10.57
C TRP A 29 -5.08 4.79 -10.65
N ILE A 30 -5.01 3.72 -9.86
CA ILE A 30 -3.87 2.80 -9.87
C ILE A 30 -3.77 2.01 -11.19
N THR A 31 -4.92 1.63 -11.79
CA THR A 31 -4.96 0.71 -12.93
C THR A 31 -5.12 1.40 -14.29
N GLU A 32 -5.70 2.59 -14.34
CA GLU A 32 -6.13 3.24 -15.59
C GLU A 32 -5.42 4.58 -15.86
N ASP A 33 -4.87 5.25 -14.83
CA ASP A 33 -4.26 6.58 -14.98
C ASP A 33 -2.85 6.49 -15.57
N LYS A 34 -2.71 6.89 -16.83
CA LYS A 34 -1.44 6.86 -17.55
C LYS A 34 -0.38 7.81 -16.99
N SER A 35 -0.77 8.90 -16.35
CA SER A 35 0.16 9.82 -15.72
C SER A 35 0.78 9.20 -14.47
N LEU A 36 -0.02 8.52 -13.67
CA LEU A 36 0.44 7.78 -12.48
C LEU A 36 1.28 6.56 -12.87
N GLU A 37 0.94 5.87 -13.96
CA GLU A 37 1.76 4.80 -14.51
C GLU A 37 3.15 5.29 -14.88
N THR A 38 3.24 6.42 -15.58
CA THR A 38 4.52 7.03 -15.98
C THR A 38 5.39 7.39 -14.77
N VAL A 39 4.81 8.08 -13.79
CA VAL A 39 5.53 8.44 -12.55
C VAL A 39 5.96 7.20 -11.77
N THR A 40 5.11 6.18 -11.71
CA THR A 40 5.42 4.91 -11.02
C THR A 40 6.60 4.19 -11.68
N ASN A 41 6.64 4.17 -13.02
CA ASN A 41 7.75 3.57 -13.77
C ASN A 41 9.08 4.31 -13.52
N GLU A 42 9.06 5.64 -13.44
CA GLU A 42 10.23 6.45 -13.10
C GLU A 42 10.69 6.20 -11.65
N LEU A 43 9.77 6.13 -10.70
CA LEU A 43 10.07 5.80 -9.31
C LEU A 43 10.75 4.43 -9.18
N ARG A 44 10.26 3.42 -9.90
CA ARG A 44 10.86 2.08 -9.93
C ARG A 44 12.24 2.08 -10.59
N ALA A 45 12.46 2.93 -11.62
CA ALA A 45 13.79 3.10 -12.21
C ALA A 45 14.78 3.67 -11.18
N PHE A 46 14.42 4.71 -10.43
CA PHE A 46 15.26 5.26 -9.38
C PHE A 46 15.65 4.23 -8.30
N ILE A 47 14.70 3.38 -7.90
CA ILE A 47 15.00 2.30 -6.94
C ILE A 47 16.01 1.31 -7.52
N ARG A 48 15.84 0.86 -8.78
CA ARG A 48 16.79 -0.05 -9.45
C ARG A 48 18.18 0.53 -9.59
N GLU A 49 18.27 1.84 -9.79
CA GLU A 49 19.52 2.58 -9.94
C GLU A 49 20.17 3.00 -8.60
N GLY A 50 19.51 2.70 -7.47
CA GLY A 50 19.98 3.10 -6.13
C GLY A 50 19.84 4.61 -5.83
N ARG A 51 19.07 5.35 -6.64
CA ARG A 51 18.85 6.80 -6.55
C ARG A 51 17.74 7.14 -5.56
N VAL A 52 17.97 6.83 -4.30
CA VAL A 52 16.96 6.92 -3.24
C VAL A 52 16.52 8.36 -2.96
N ALA A 53 17.42 9.32 -3.11
CA ALA A 53 17.10 10.74 -2.88
C ALA A 53 16.11 11.26 -3.93
N GLU A 54 16.34 10.97 -5.20
CA GLU A 54 15.46 11.34 -6.33
C GLU A 54 14.12 10.61 -6.25
N TYR A 55 14.13 9.32 -5.88
CA TYR A 55 12.90 8.58 -5.59
C TYR A 55 12.03 9.29 -4.56
N ARG A 56 12.60 9.66 -3.41
CA ARG A 56 11.87 10.35 -2.33
C ARG A 56 11.32 11.70 -2.80
N GLN A 57 12.13 12.45 -3.53
CA GLN A 57 11.75 13.78 -4.02
C GLN A 57 10.62 13.70 -5.04
N LEU A 58 10.71 12.79 -6.02
CA LEU A 58 9.67 12.60 -7.04
C LEU A 58 8.37 12.12 -6.40
N LYS A 59 8.43 11.11 -5.52
CA LYS A 59 7.29 10.58 -4.78
C LYS A 59 6.52 11.67 -4.03
N GLN A 60 7.24 12.54 -3.33
CA GLN A 60 6.64 13.61 -2.54
C GLN A 60 6.01 14.73 -3.38
N ARG A 61 6.56 14.96 -4.58
CA ARG A 61 6.15 16.06 -5.46
C ARG A 61 5.05 15.69 -6.43
N GLN A 62 4.93 14.43 -6.83
CA GLN A 62 4.07 14.05 -7.95
C GLN A 62 2.99 13.03 -7.63
N LEU A 63 3.12 12.24 -6.55
CA LEU A 63 2.07 11.29 -6.24
C LEU A 63 0.94 11.91 -5.41
N PRO A 64 -0.31 11.72 -5.81
CA PRO A 64 -1.47 11.96 -4.95
C PRO A 64 -1.48 10.97 -3.79
N PHE A 65 -2.21 11.30 -2.75
CA PHE A 65 -2.36 10.40 -1.61
C PHE A 65 -3.78 10.48 -1.03
N VAL A 66 -4.15 9.47 -0.28
CA VAL A 66 -5.45 9.36 0.37
C VAL A 66 -5.30 9.18 1.89
N THR A 67 -6.36 9.49 2.64
CA THR A 67 -6.46 9.20 4.07
C THR A 67 -7.48 8.08 4.29
N PRO A 68 -7.05 6.81 4.29
CA PRO A 68 -7.94 5.66 4.27
C PRO A 68 -8.91 5.58 5.45
N HIS A 69 -8.54 6.13 6.60
CA HIS A 69 -9.37 6.12 7.81
C HIS A 69 -10.68 6.91 7.69
N GLY A 70 -10.78 7.78 6.68
CA GLY A 70 -12.03 8.52 6.46
C GLY A 70 -11.87 9.87 5.77
N VAL A 71 -12.91 10.66 5.90
CA VAL A 71 -13.01 12.02 5.39
C VAL A 71 -12.53 13.00 6.46
N PHE A 72 -11.64 13.90 6.06
CA PHE A 72 -11.02 14.89 6.94
C PHE A 72 -11.24 16.30 6.38
N SER A 73 -11.42 17.30 7.27
CA SER A 73 -11.40 18.72 6.87
C SER A 73 -9.98 19.21 6.55
N ARG A 74 -8.97 18.59 7.14
CA ARG A 74 -7.55 18.76 6.85
C ARG A 74 -6.77 17.53 7.32
N ARG A 75 -5.54 17.36 6.84
CA ARG A 75 -4.67 16.23 7.23
C ARG A 75 -4.13 16.40 8.65
N LYS A 76 -4.98 16.15 9.62
CA LYS A 76 -4.69 16.19 11.05
C LYS A 76 -5.60 15.20 11.78
N SER A 77 -5.11 14.55 12.82
CA SER A 77 -5.85 13.49 13.53
C SER A 77 -7.15 13.99 14.17
N ASP A 78 -7.18 15.24 14.62
CA ASP A 78 -8.34 15.88 15.25
C ASP A 78 -9.35 16.47 14.22
N ALA A 79 -9.11 16.32 12.93
CA ALA A 79 -9.90 16.90 11.85
C ALA A 79 -10.75 15.87 11.10
N LEU A 80 -10.98 14.68 11.68
CA LEU A 80 -11.84 13.65 11.13
C LEU A 80 -13.30 14.11 11.11
N ILE A 81 -13.94 14.05 9.95
CA ILE A 81 -15.37 14.35 9.76
C ILE A 81 -16.20 13.07 9.84
N SER A 82 -15.76 12.04 9.13
CA SER A 82 -16.44 10.73 9.13
C SER A 82 -15.44 9.61 8.92
N ALA A 83 -15.60 8.51 9.66
CA ALA A 83 -14.77 7.33 9.50
C ALA A 83 -15.20 6.52 8.28
N SER A 84 -14.26 5.96 7.55
CA SER A 84 -14.50 5.05 6.42
C SER A 84 -14.78 3.62 6.88
N GLY A 85 -14.37 3.26 8.10
CA GLY A 85 -14.34 1.86 8.54
C GLY A 85 -13.21 1.05 7.92
N LEU A 86 -12.20 1.70 7.33
CA LEU A 86 -11.02 1.05 6.76
C LEU A 86 -9.76 1.37 7.54
N VAL A 87 -8.85 0.42 7.53
CA VAL A 87 -7.47 0.55 8.01
C VAL A 87 -6.51 0.16 6.90
N VAL A 88 -5.37 0.83 6.83
CA VAL A 88 -4.28 0.46 5.93
C VAL A 88 -3.23 -0.34 6.70
N VAL A 89 -2.87 -1.48 6.13
CA VAL A 89 -1.66 -2.20 6.48
C VAL A 89 -0.61 -1.88 5.42
N ASP A 90 0.56 -1.46 5.86
CA ASP A 90 1.69 -1.09 5.01
C ASP A 90 2.85 -2.04 5.29
N ILE A 91 3.24 -2.82 4.28
CA ILE A 91 4.34 -3.78 4.35
C ILE A 91 5.43 -3.25 3.44
N ASP A 92 6.56 -2.91 4.03
CA ASP A 92 7.72 -2.33 3.33
C ASP A 92 8.93 -3.26 3.37
N HIS A 93 9.97 -2.89 2.63
CA HIS A 93 11.27 -3.55 2.63
C HIS A 93 11.30 -4.97 2.07
N LEU A 94 10.42 -5.26 1.10
CA LEU A 94 10.46 -6.50 0.33
C LEU A 94 11.70 -6.51 -0.58
N ALA A 95 12.22 -7.71 -0.88
CA ALA A 95 13.46 -7.84 -1.62
C ALA A 95 13.31 -7.54 -3.12
N SER A 96 12.11 -7.74 -3.69
CA SER A 96 11.88 -7.54 -5.11
C SER A 96 10.42 -7.17 -5.42
N LEU A 97 10.20 -6.69 -6.66
CA LEU A 97 8.86 -6.45 -7.18
C LEU A 97 8.05 -7.76 -7.27
N GLU A 98 8.70 -8.85 -7.68
CA GLU A 98 8.05 -10.16 -7.78
C GLU A 98 7.55 -10.64 -6.41
N GLU A 99 8.38 -10.52 -5.38
CA GLU A 99 7.97 -10.82 -4.00
C GLU A 99 6.78 -9.96 -3.56
N ALA A 100 6.79 -8.68 -3.89
CA ALA A 100 5.69 -7.78 -3.57
C ALA A 100 4.39 -8.16 -4.29
N GLU A 101 4.47 -8.58 -5.55
CA GLU A 101 3.31 -9.03 -6.33
C GLU A 101 2.73 -10.33 -5.77
N GLN A 102 3.57 -11.31 -5.48
CA GLN A 102 3.15 -12.59 -4.88
C GLN A 102 2.51 -12.38 -3.49
N LEU A 103 3.12 -11.55 -2.66
CA LEU A 103 2.57 -11.23 -1.34
C LEU A 103 1.23 -10.49 -1.44
N ARG A 104 1.11 -9.51 -2.35
CA ARG A 104 -0.15 -8.81 -2.62
C ARG A 104 -1.27 -9.77 -2.96
N ASP A 105 -1.02 -10.69 -3.89
CA ASP A 105 -2.04 -11.64 -4.36
C ASP A 105 -2.44 -12.59 -3.24
N HIS A 106 -1.46 -13.12 -2.51
CA HIS A 106 -1.72 -14.00 -1.39
C HIS A 106 -2.56 -13.32 -0.29
N LEU A 107 -2.21 -12.09 0.09
CA LEU A 107 -2.93 -11.35 1.13
C LEU A 107 -4.30 -10.82 0.64
N PHE A 108 -4.46 -10.61 -0.66
CA PHE A 108 -5.75 -10.24 -1.22
C PHE A 108 -6.73 -11.42 -1.22
N GLU A 109 -6.25 -12.61 -1.53
CA GLU A 109 -7.05 -13.84 -1.59
C GLU A 109 -7.32 -14.45 -0.21
N ASP A 110 -6.61 -14.00 0.82
CA ASP A 110 -6.77 -14.53 2.18
C ASP A 110 -8.17 -14.24 2.74
N PRO A 111 -8.97 -15.29 3.03
CA PRO A 111 -10.36 -15.13 3.45
C PRO A 111 -10.52 -14.51 4.84
N TYR A 112 -9.49 -14.54 5.67
CA TYR A 112 -9.55 -14.03 7.04
C TYR A 112 -9.29 -12.52 7.13
N LEU A 113 -8.59 -11.94 6.14
CA LEU A 113 -8.28 -10.52 6.15
C LEU A 113 -9.44 -9.65 5.64
N GLY A 114 -10.30 -10.20 4.79
CA GLY A 114 -11.39 -9.43 4.19
C GLY A 114 -10.91 -8.24 3.37
N THR A 115 -9.72 -8.36 2.76
CA THR A 115 -9.05 -7.30 2.02
C THR A 115 -9.96 -6.70 0.95
N ARG A 116 -10.11 -5.38 0.96
CA ARG A 116 -10.95 -4.63 0.02
C ARG A 116 -10.16 -4.11 -1.18
N LEU A 117 -8.90 -3.79 -0.97
CA LEU A 117 -7.98 -3.35 -2.00
C LEU A 117 -6.56 -3.72 -1.57
N ALA A 118 -5.78 -4.28 -2.49
CA ALA A 118 -4.36 -4.52 -2.31
C ALA A 118 -3.59 -4.02 -3.52
N PHE A 119 -2.44 -3.40 -3.31
CA PHE A 119 -1.58 -2.98 -4.41
C PHE A 119 -0.12 -2.88 -3.98
N VAL A 120 0.76 -3.06 -4.96
CA VAL A 120 2.20 -2.87 -4.77
C VAL A 120 2.49 -1.39 -4.65
N SER A 121 3.34 -1.01 -3.69
CA SER A 121 3.76 0.38 -3.50
C SER A 121 4.42 0.94 -4.77
N PRO A 122 4.39 2.27 -5.01
CA PRO A 122 4.99 2.86 -6.21
C PRO A 122 6.47 2.52 -6.40
N GLY A 123 7.21 2.29 -5.31
CA GLY A 123 8.61 1.88 -5.37
C GLY A 123 8.83 0.41 -5.76
N GLY A 124 7.78 -0.41 -5.75
CA GLY A 124 7.86 -1.82 -6.09
C GLY A 124 8.32 -2.75 -4.96
N LEU A 125 8.71 -2.22 -3.80
CA LEU A 125 9.27 -2.97 -2.69
C LEU A 125 8.37 -2.96 -1.43
N GLY A 126 7.08 -2.90 -1.63
CA GLY A 126 6.11 -2.95 -0.54
C GLY A 126 4.70 -3.20 -1.03
N VAL A 127 3.82 -3.57 -0.11
CA VAL A 127 2.40 -3.84 -0.37
C VAL A 127 1.54 -3.02 0.57
N LYS A 128 0.47 -2.45 0.05
CA LYS A 128 -0.55 -1.76 0.82
C LYS A 128 -1.87 -2.49 0.73
N LEU A 129 -2.47 -2.73 1.89
CA LEU A 129 -3.76 -3.40 2.04
C LEU A 129 -4.76 -2.45 2.70
N PHE A 130 -5.94 -2.40 2.15
CA PHE A 130 -7.10 -1.76 2.78
C PHE A 130 -8.01 -2.85 3.32
N ILE A 131 -8.10 -2.96 4.62
CA ILE A 131 -8.89 -3.97 5.33
C ILE A 131 -9.99 -3.31 6.17
N PRO A 132 -11.07 -4.02 6.53
CA PRO A 132 -12.06 -3.51 7.47
C PRO A 132 -11.42 -3.14 8.82
N GLY A 133 -11.76 -1.97 9.34
CA GLY A 133 -11.27 -1.43 10.59
C GLY A 133 -12.14 -1.82 11.80
N ASP A 134 -12.52 -3.08 11.89
CA ASP A 134 -13.27 -3.66 13.00
C ASP A 134 -12.34 -4.34 14.04
N GLU A 135 -12.90 -5.17 14.91
CA GLU A 135 -12.13 -5.91 15.92
C GLU A 135 -11.06 -6.83 15.34
N THR A 136 -11.12 -7.11 14.03
CA THR A 136 -10.16 -7.97 13.34
C THR A 136 -8.78 -7.34 13.17
N VAL A 137 -8.65 -6.01 13.25
CA VAL A 137 -7.39 -5.29 13.00
C VAL A 137 -6.24 -5.76 13.90
N ARG A 138 -6.52 -6.02 15.17
CA ARG A 138 -5.48 -6.45 16.12
C ARG A 138 -4.87 -7.79 15.77
N TRP A 139 -5.71 -8.77 15.42
CA TRP A 139 -5.20 -10.07 15.01
C TRP A 139 -4.67 -10.08 13.59
N ALA A 140 -5.22 -9.25 12.68
CA ALA A 140 -4.75 -9.16 11.30
C ALA A 140 -3.28 -8.74 11.21
N MET A 141 -2.86 -7.78 12.02
CA MET A 141 -1.44 -7.37 12.07
C MET A 141 -0.52 -8.50 12.53
N SER A 142 -0.91 -9.22 13.59
CA SER A 142 -0.16 -10.38 14.08
C SER A 142 -0.20 -11.53 13.08
N TYR A 143 -1.32 -11.75 12.44
CA TYR A 143 -1.52 -12.77 11.42
C TYR A 143 -0.66 -12.52 10.18
N ILE A 144 -0.65 -11.30 9.65
CA ILE A 144 0.20 -10.91 8.51
C ILE A 144 1.69 -11.08 8.86
N GLN A 145 2.08 -10.70 10.07
CA GLN A 145 3.44 -10.89 10.54
C GLN A 145 3.82 -12.37 10.65
N LEU A 146 2.90 -13.21 11.10
CA LEU A 146 3.09 -14.67 11.15
C LEU A 146 3.19 -15.27 9.74
N LEU A 147 2.31 -14.87 8.82
CA LEU A 147 2.36 -15.30 7.42
C LEU A 147 3.69 -14.92 6.77
N TYR A 148 4.14 -13.68 6.99
CA TYR A 148 5.44 -13.24 6.48
C TYR A 148 6.57 -14.13 6.99
N CYS A 149 6.60 -14.41 8.28
CA CYS A 149 7.59 -15.33 8.87
C CYS A 149 7.51 -16.74 8.26
N LEU A 150 6.32 -17.30 8.08
CA LEU A 150 6.14 -18.64 7.52
C LEU A 150 6.53 -18.74 6.05
N LEU A 151 6.22 -17.71 5.25
CA LEU A 151 6.49 -17.70 3.82
C LEU A 151 7.98 -17.45 3.50
N TYR A 152 8.64 -16.59 4.27
CA TYR A 152 9.98 -16.09 3.95
C TYR A 152 11.08 -16.57 4.88
N THR A 153 10.76 -17.24 6.01
CA THR A 153 11.74 -17.84 6.91
C THR A 153 11.79 -19.36 6.85
N SER A 154 10.89 -20.01 6.10
CA SER A 154 11.01 -21.44 5.82
C SER A 154 12.25 -21.70 4.97
N PRO A 155 13.15 -22.63 5.36
CA PRO A 155 14.32 -22.95 4.55
C PRO A 155 13.86 -23.42 3.17
N SER A 156 14.41 -22.79 2.14
CA SER A 156 14.14 -23.17 0.75
C SER A 156 14.49 -24.66 0.58
N PRO A 157 13.66 -25.44 -0.14
CA PRO A 157 14.00 -26.84 -0.47
C PRO A 157 15.32 -27.01 -1.24
N ARG A 158 15.93 -25.90 -1.68
CA ARG A 158 17.23 -25.89 -2.39
C ARG A 158 18.45 -25.95 -1.49
N ASP A 159 18.33 -25.70 -0.19
CA ASP A 159 19.48 -25.72 0.73
C ASP A 159 19.82 -27.12 1.26
N GLY A 160 19.09 -28.15 0.84
CA GLY A 160 19.29 -29.56 1.23
C GLY A 160 20.08 -30.41 0.22
N ALA A 161 20.59 -29.87 -0.89
CA ALA A 161 21.23 -30.66 -1.94
C ALA A 161 22.71 -30.30 -2.17
N THR A 162 23.53 -30.29 -1.09
CA THR A 162 25.00 -30.37 -1.24
C THR A 162 25.58 -31.11 -0.06
N SER A 163 25.58 -32.44 -0.15
CA SER A 163 26.54 -33.31 0.56
C SER A 163 26.40 -34.74 0.03
N ARG A 164 27.13 -35.07 -1.03
CA ARG A 164 27.94 -36.29 -1.15
C ARG A 164 28.53 -36.40 -2.56
#